data_7842a860eaa1ab7a4eea842057812892
#
_entry.id   7842a860eaa1ab7a4eea842057812892
#
_cell.length_a   1.000
_cell.length_b   1.000
_cell.length_c   1.000
_cell.angle_alpha   90.00
_cell.angle_beta   90.00
_cell.angle_gamma   90.00
#
_symmetry.space_group_name_H-M   'P 1'
#
loop_
_entity.id
_entity.type
_entity.pdbx_description
1 polymer ?
#
loop_
_entity_poly.entity_id
_entity_poly.type
_entity_poly.pdbx_seq_one_letter_code
_entity_poly.pdbx_strand_id
1 'polypeptide(L)'
;LKICRGKLGIQTDEELTRMQKTCASILGFVHNHPEQLPRVRRFREYYLPTTRKLLDTAQGLGESDTANAAEIRRDITAILHTLNGAYTKLYDTLLQDVSMDVSTEIDTLEAMLRQDGLTHDFDADFKVK
;
A
#
# COMPACT_ATOMS: atom_id res chain seq x y z
N LEU A 1 1.03 -3.88 11.89
CA LEU A 1 2.40 -3.83 12.37
C LEU A 1 2.63 -2.70 13.32
N LYS A 2 2.87 -3.06 14.53
CA LYS A 2 3.26 -2.05 15.44
C LYS A 2 4.69 -2.20 15.73
N ILE A 3 5.46 -1.20 16.02
CA ILE A 3 6.58 -1.14 15.80
C ILE A 3 7.52 -0.59 16.58
N CYS A 4 8.61 -0.62 16.31
CA CYS A 4 9.88 -0.29 16.85
C CYS A 4 10.19 1.18 16.67
N ARG A 5 9.19 2.00 16.83
CA ARG A 5 9.37 3.43 16.59
C ARG A 5 10.42 4.00 17.53
N GLY A 6 11.29 4.80 16.97
CA GLY A 6 12.37 5.43 17.73
C GLY A 6 13.55 4.55 17.97
N LYS A 7 13.47 3.28 17.61
CA LYS A 7 14.57 2.34 17.86
C LYS A 7 15.51 2.16 16.68
N LEU A 8 15.04 2.47 15.47
CA LEU A 8 15.83 2.28 14.27
C LEU A 8 16.18 3.59 13.57
N GLY A 9 15.84 4.72 14.17
CA GLY A 9 16.13 6.02 13.59
C GLY A 9 14.91 6.67 12.97
N ILE A 10 14.97 7.98 12.78
CA ILE A 10 13.82 8.76 12.30
C ILE A 10 13.39 8.33 10.90
N GLN A 11 14.37 8.14 10.02
CA GLN A 11 14.06 7.74 8.64
C GLN A 11 13.38 6.40 8.58
N THR A 12 13.83 5.47 9.40
CA THR A 12 13.23 4.15 9.48
C THR A 12 11.83 4.22 10.10
N ASP A 13 11.64 5.11 11.08
CA ASP A 13 10.32 5.31 11.67
C ASP A 13 9.31 5.79 10.63
N GLU A 14 9.72 6.68 9.74
CA GLU A 14 8.86 7.15 8.67
C GLU A 14 8.50 6.02 7.72
N GLU A 15 9.46 5.17 7.38
CA GLU A 15 9.22 4.02 6.53
C GLU A 15 8.30 3.01 7.21
N LEU A 16 8.45 2.80 8.50
CA LEU A 16 7.57 1.91 9.25
C LEU A 16 6.14 2.43 9.28
N THR A 17 5.97 3.73 9.47
CA THR A 17 4.66 4.34 9.45
C THR A 17 3.99 4.18 8.08
N ARG A 18 4.76 4.39 7.03
CA ARG A 18 4.29 4.21 5.67
C ARG A 18 3.91 2.76 5.40
N MET A 19 4.76 1.84 5.82
CA MET A 19 4.50 0.40 5.66
C MET A 19 3.23 -0.01 6.39
N GLN A 20 3.04 0.50 7.59
CA GLN A 20 1.85 0.21 8.37
C GLN A 20 0.59 0.66 7.65
N LYS A 21 0.63 1.86 7.06
CA LYS A 21 -0.50 2.38 6.30
C LYS A 21 -0.76 1.55 5.05
N THR A 22 0.30 1.20 4.32
CA THR A 22 0.16 0.42 3.11
C THR A 22 -0.39 -0.97 3.41
N CYS A 23 0.12 -1.63 4.45
CA CYS A 23 -0.39 -2.94 4.85
C CYS A 23 -1.85 -2.87 5.26
N ALA A 24 -2.23 -1.85 6.01
CA ALA A 24 -3.62 -1.64 6.39
C ALA A 24 -4.50 -1.43 5.16
N SER A 25 -4.00 -0.68 4.17
CA SER A 25 -4.73 -0.44 2.92
C SER A 25 -4.93 -1.74 2.14
N ILE A 26 -3.89 -2.58 2.05
CA ILE A 26 -3.99 -3.86 1.37
C ILE A 26 -5.02 -4.75 2.04
N LEU A 27 -4.93 -4.88 3.36
CA LEU A 27 -5.84 -5.75 4.11
C LEU A 27 -7.28 -5.23 4.06
N GLY A 28 -7.46 -3.92 4.15
CA GLY A 28 -8.77 -3.31 4.03
C GLY A 28 -9.37 -3.50 2.63
N PHE A 29 -8.54 -3.37 1.60
CA PHE A 29 -8.97 -3.59 0.24
C PHE A 29 -9.46 -5.03 0.05
N VAL A 30 -8.67 -6.00 0.52
CA VAL A 30 -9.02 -7.41 0.38
C VAL A 30 -10.25 -7.76 1.21
N HIS A 31 -10.41 -7.12 2.36
CA HIS A 31 -11.60 -7.31 3.17
C HIS A 31 -12.87 -6.92 2.39
N ASN A 32 -12.79 -5.82 1.64
CA ASN A 32 -13.92 -5.35 0.83
C ASN A 32 -14.03 -6.05 -0.52
N HIS A 33 -12.96 -6.73 -0.94
CA HIS A 33 -12.91 -7.44 -2.21
C HIS A 33 -12.37 -8.84 -1.98
N PRO A 34 -13.15 -9.73 -1.34
CA PRO A 34 -12.67 -11.08 -0.99
C PRO A 34 -12.18 -11.90 -2.18
N GLU A 35 -12.69 -11.60 -3.37
CA GLU A 35 -12.27 -12.30 -4.59
C GLU A 35 -10.80 -12.03 -4.92
N GLN A 36 -10.21 -10.99 -4.34
CA GLN A 36 -8.80 -10.65 -4.56
C GLN A 36 -7.85 -11.35 -3.58
N LEU A 37 -8.41 -12.08 -2.62
CA LEU A 37 -7.59 -12.74 -1.59
C LEU A 37 -6.47 -13.62 -2.17
N PRO A 38 -6.70 -14.42 -3.24
CA PRO A 38 -5.62 -15.24 -3.80
C PRO A 38 -4.43 -14.41 -4.28
N ARG A 39 -4.64 -13.17 -4.71
CA ARG A 39 -3.57 -12.33 -5.23
C ARG A 39 -2.62 -11.84 -4.13
N VAL A 40 -3.07 -11.84 -2.88
CA VAL A 40 -2.28 -11.39 -1.75
C VAL A 40 -1.91 -12.52 -0.81
N ARG A 41 -2.10 -13.77 -1.25
CA ARG A 41 -1.81 -14.92 -0.38
C ARG A 41 -0.39 -14.92 0.14
N ARG A 42 0.59 -14.72 -0.76
CA ARG A 42 2.00 -14.73 -0.37
C ARG A 42 2.32 -13.57 0.55
N PHE A 43 1.72 -12.41 0.32
CA PHE A 43 1.88 -11.27 1.19
C PHE A 43 1.38 -11.61 2.60
N ARG A 44 0.19 -12.17 2.70
CA ARG A 44 -0.43 -12.46 3.99
C ARG A 44 0.24 -13.62 4.72
N GLU A 45 0.62 -14.66 3.99
CA GLU A 45 1.12 -15.88 4.60
C GLU A 45 2.63 -15.91 4.80
N TYR A 46 3.37 -15.13 4.02
CA TYR A 46 4.82 -15.15 4.10
C TYR A 46 5.45 -13.80 4.32
N TYR A 47 5.19 -12.85 3.42
CA TYR A 47 5.91 -11.56 3.49
C TYR A 47 5.60 -10.78 4.76
N LEU A 48 4.35 -10.69 5.13
CA LEU A 48 3.95 -9.93 6.30
C LEU A 48 4.45 -10.57 7.60
N PRO A 49 4.25 -11.88 7.82
CA PRO A 49 4.79 -12.51 9.03
C PRO A 49 6.31 -12.45 9.12
N THR A 50 7.01 -12.58 7.98
CA THR A 50 8.47 -12.50 7.96
C THR A 50 8.94 -11.08 8.27
N THR A 51 8.25 -10.08 7.73
CA THR A 51 8.54 -8.68 8.04
C THR A 51 8.42 -8.44 9.54
N ARG A 52 7.35 -8.94 10.14
CA ARG A 52 7.16 -8.81 11.58
C ARG A 52 8.29 -9.47 12.36
N LYS A 53 8.71 -10.64 11.92
CA LYS A 53 9.81 -11.35 12.58
C LYS A 53 11.10 -10.55 12.52
N LEU A 54 11.37 -9.90 11.41
CA LEU A 54 12.55 -9.04 11.28
C LEU A 54 12.47 -7.84 12.21
N LEU A 55 11.30 -7.25 12.32
CA LEU A 55 11.09 -6.12 13.23
C LEU A 55 11.25 -6.54 14.68
N ASP A 56 10.76 -7.71 15.03
CA ASP A 56 10.92 -8.25 16.39
C ASP A 56 12.40 -8.48 16.69
N THR A 57 13.16 -8.96 15.70
CA THR A 57 14.60 -9.15 15.86
C THR A 57 15.30 -7.82 16.14
N ALA A 58 14.96 -6.80 15.33
CA ALA A 58 15.55 -5.47 15.51
C ALA A 58 15.23 -4.91 16.89
N GLN A 59 14.00 -5.08 17.34
CA GLN A 59 13.57 -4.60 18.64
C GLN A 59 14.31 -5.35 19.76
N GLY A 60 14.54 -6.65 19.57
CA GLY A 60 15.23 -7.46 20.54
C GLY A 60 16.70 -7.10 20.73
N LEU A 61 17.30 -6.44 19.73
CA LEU A 61 18.69 -5.99 19.85
C LEU A 61 18.80 -4.81 20.81
N GLY A 62 17.71 -4.08 21.01
CA GLY A 62 17.70 -2.91 21.87
C GLY A 62 18.70 -1.87 21.38
N GLU A 63 19.51 -1.36 22.30
CA GLU A 63 20.47 -0.34 21.99
C GLU A 63 21.90 -0.90 21.88
N SER A 64 22.01 -2.21 21.70
CA SER A 64 23.32 -2.84 21.55
C SER A 64 24.08 -2.22 20.38
N ASP A 65 25.35 -1.90 20.61
CA ASP A 65 26.20 -1.29 19.59
C ASP A 65 27.34 -2.20 19.15
N THR A 66 27.24 -3.50 19.43
CA THR A 66 28.23 -4.44 18.92
C THR A 66 28.23 -4.42 17.40
N ALA A 67 29.34 -4.87 16.82
CA ALA A 67 29.48 -4.90 15.37
C ALA A 67 28.39 -5.70 14.70
N ASN A 68 28.06 -6.87 15.27
CA ASN A 68 27.01 -7.72 14.69
C ASN A 68 25.62 -7.11 14.85
N ALA A 69 25.35 -6.48 15.98
CA ALA A 69 24.06 -5.82 16.16
C ALA A 69 23.88 -4.67 15.18
N ALA A 70 24.93 -3.88 14.94
CA ALA A 70 24.88 -2.79 13.99
C ALA A 70 24.65 -3.32 12.56
N GLU A 71 25.30 -4.41 12.21
CA GLU A 71 25.14 -5.01 10.89
C GLU A 71 23.72 -5.53 10.69
N ILE A 72 23.17 -6.21 11.68
CA ILE A 72 21.79 -6.70 11.62
C ILE A 72 20.82 -5.54 11.44
N ARG A 73 21.00 -4.45 12.19
CA ARG A 73 20.13 -3.29 12.04
C ARG A 73 20.20 -2.69 10.64
N ARG A 74 21.41 -2.59 10.09
CA ARG A 74 21.58 -2.08 8.72
C ARG A 74 20.85 -2.95 7.71
N ASP A 75 21.02 -4.27 7.85
CA ASP A 75 20.40 -5.21 6.92
C ASP A 75 18.87 -5.14 7.00
N ILE A 76 18.34 -5.06 8.21
CA ILE A 76 16.90 -4.96 8.40
C ILE A 76 16.38 -3.65 7.85
N THR A 77 17.08 -2.54 8.09
CA THR A 77 16.66 -1.24 7.57
C THR A 77 16.63 -1.25 6.05
N ALA A 78 17.65 -1.85 5.42
CA ALA A 78 17.72 -1.92 3.97
C ALA A 78 16.57 -2.75 3.40
N ILE A 79 16.26 -3.90 3.99
CA ILE A 79 15.19 -4.73 3.47
C ILE A 79 13.82 -4.11 3.72
N LEU A 80 13.66 -3.36 4.81
CA LEU A 80 12.40 -2.66 5.08
C LEU A 80 12.11 -1.62 3.99
N HIS A 81 13.15 -0.92 3.54
CA HIS A 81 12.99 0.02 2.44
C HIS A 81 12.51 -0.68 1.18
N THR A 82 13.11 -1.81 0.84
CA THR A 82 12.74 -2.61 -0.32
C THR A 82 11.30 -3.14 -0.19
N LEU A 83 10.96 -3.66 0.98
CA LEU A 83 9.63 -4.19 1.23
C LEU A 83 8.57 -3.10 1.13
N ASN A 84 8.88 -1.91 1.61
CA ASN A 84 7.95 -0.79 1.55
C ASN A 84 7.59 -0.46 0.11
N GLY A 85 8.59 -0.42 -0.77
CA GLY A 85 8.34 -0.22 -2.20
C GLY A 85 7.54 -1.35 -2.81
N ALA A 86 7.84 -2.59 -2.41
CA ALA A 86 7.13 -3.76 -2.93
C ALA A 86 5.67 -3.78 -2.50
N TYR A 87 5.38 -3.43 -1.26
CA TYR A 87 4.01 -3.40 -0.75
C TYR A 87 3.20 -2.28 -1.38
N THR A 88 3.83 -1.13 -1.60
CA THR A 88 3.18 -0.03 -2.31
C THR A 88 2.81 -0.46 -3.73
N LYS A 89 3.71 -1.16 -4.39
CA LYS A 89 3.45 -1.65 -5.74
C LYS A 89 2.34 -2.70 -5.74
N LEU A 90 2.32 -3.58 -4.75
CA LEU A 90 1.27 -4.57 -4.64
C LEU A 90 -0.10 -3.90 -4.51
N TYR A 91 -0.19 -2.92 -3.63
CA TYR A 91 -1.44 -2.19 -3.45
C TYR A 91 -1.87 -1.49 -4.74
N ASP A 92 -0.93 -0.82 -5.40
CA ASP A 92 -1.22 -0.15 -6.66
C ASP A 92 -1.72 -1.14 -7.72
N THR A 93 -1.13 -2.32 -7.78
CA THR A 93 -1.56 -3.36 -8.70
C THR A 93 -3.00 -3.82 -8.41
N LEU A 94 -3.34 -3.96 -7.12
CA LEU A 94 -4.70 -4.31 -6.74
C LEU A 94 -5.70 -3.23 -7.16
N LEU A 95 -5.31 -1.98 -7.10
CA LEU A 95 -6.19 -0.87 -7.47
C LEU A 95 -6.34 -0.71 -8.99
N GLN A 96 -5.50 -1.34 -9.77
CA GLN A 96 -5.54 -1.19 -11.21
C GLN A 96 -6.87 -1.63 -11.80
N ASP A 97 -7.37 -2.79 -11.38
CA ASP A 97 -8.66 -3.29 -11.85
C ASP A 97 -9.81 -2.39 -11.40
N VAL A 98 -9.73 -1.88 -10.17
CA VAL A 98 -10.73 -0.96 -9.64
C VAL A 98 -10.75 0.33 -10.48
N SER A 99 -9.56 0.83 -10.84
CA SER A 99 -9.46 2.03 -11.66
C SER A 99 -10.15 1.86 -13.01
N MET A 100 -9.98 0.70 -13.63
CA MET A 100 -10.64 0.40 -14.91
C MET A 100 -12.16 0.32 -14.75
N ASP A 101 -12.63 -0.33 -13.70
CA ASP A 101 -14.05 -0.45 -13.44
C ASP A 101 -14.68 0.91 -13.18
N VAL A 102 -14.02 1.74 -12.38
CA VAL A 102 -14.51 3.08 -12.06
C VAL A 102 -14.58 3.93 -13.32
N SER A 103 -13.57 3.85 -14.18
CA SER A 103 -13.56 4.60 -15.44
C SER A 103 -14.75 4.21 -16.31
N THR A 104 -15.03 2.93 -16.42
CA THR A 104 -16.16 2.44 -17.20
C THR A 104 -17.49 2.92 -16.62
N GLU A 105 -17.63 2.85 -15.30
CA GLU A 105 -18.85 3.29 -14.63
C GLU A 105 -19.07 4.79 -14.80
N ILE A 106 -17.99 5.58 -14.73
CA ILE A 106 -18.08 7.02 -14.93
C ILE A 106 -18.54 7.33 -16.35
N ASP A 107 -17.95 6.66 -17.34
CA ASP A 107 -18.33 6.87 -18.74
C ASP A 107 -19.81 6.56 -18.96
N THR A 108 -20.29 5.46 -18.40
CA THR A 108 -21.69 5.06 -18.52
C THR A 108 -22.59 6.09 -17.84
N LEU A 109 -22.22 6.50 -16.64
CA LEU A 109 -23.01 7.48 -15.89
C LEU A 109 -23.09 8.81 -16.64
N GLU A 110 -21.97 9.28 -17.18
CA GLU A 110 -21.96 10.52 -17.96
C GLU A 110 -22.85 10.42 -19.17
N ALA A 111 -22.81 9.29 -19.89
CA ALA A 111 -23.64 9.09 -21.05
C ALA A 111 -25.13 9.12 -20.68
N MET A 112 -25.50 8.50 -19.58
CA MET A 112 -26.88 8.50 -19.13
C MET A 112 -27.36 9.88 -18.70
N LEU A 113 -26.48 10.62 -18.01
CA LEU A 113 -26.82 11.98 -17.59
C LEU A 113 -27.06 12.88 -18.79
N ARG A 114 -26.25 12.75 -19.84
CA ARG A 114 -26.47 13.51 -21.08
C ARG A 114 -27.76 13.11 -21.75
N GLN A 115 -28.03 11.82 -21.82
CA GLN A 115 -29.25 11.33 -22.46
C GLN A 115 -30.49 11.82 -21.74
N ASP A 116 -30.44 11.92 -20.42
CA ASP A 116 -31.56 12.37 -19.62
C ASP A 116 -31.67 13.90 -19.56
N GLY A 117 -30.73 14.60 -20.18
CA GLY A 117 -30.73 16.06 -20.19
C GLY A 117 -30.33 16.70 -18.89
N LEU A 118 -29.66 15.93 -18.01
CA LEU A 118 -29.29 16.42 -16.68
C LEU A 118 -27.90 17.05 -16.65
N THR A 119 -27.13 16.90 -17.71
CA THR A 119 -25.83 17.53 -17.83
C THR A 119 -25.56 17.83 -19.28
N HIS A 120 -24.60 18.69 -19.55
CA HIS A 120 -24.23 19.06 -20.90
C HIS A 120 -23.07 18.23 -21.39
N ASP A 121 -23.05 17.98 -22.71
CA ASP A 121 -21.87 17.49 -23.35
C ASP A 121 -20.83 18.61 -23.33
N PHE A 122 -19.67 18.31 -22.77
CA PHE A 122 -18.62 19.29 -22.59
C PHE A 122 -18.22 19.96 -23.92
N ASP A 123 -18.08 19.18 -24.96
CA ASP A 123 -17.72 19.71 -26.30
C ASP A 123 -18.80 20.57 -26.87
N ALA A 124 -20.05 20.19 -26.68
CA ALA A 124 -21.17 21.00 -27.17
C ALA A 124 -21.24 22.36 -26.47
N ASP A 125 -20.95 22.38 -25.16
CA ASP A 125 -20.91 23.61 -24.41
C ASP A 125 -19.87 24.56 -24.95
N PHE A 126 -18.70 24.06 -25.29
CA PHE A 126 -17.65 24.88 -25.85
C PHE A 126 -18.03 25.41 -27.22
N LYS A 127 -18.69 24.60 -28.00
CA LYS A 127 -19.06 25.03 -29.38
C LYS A 127 -20.16 26.06 -29.38
N VAL A 128 -21.03 26.03 -28.41
CA VAL A 128 -22.15 26.95 -28.32
C VAL A 128 -21.69 28.33 -27.88
N LYS A 129 -20.60 28.38 -27.16
CA LYS A 129 -20.06 29.66 -26.72
C LYS A 129 -19.16 30.27 -27.77
#